data_8ff4abf052868365627fc12e98582394
#
_entry.id   8ff4abf052868365627fc12e98582394
#
_cell.length_a   1.000
_cell.length_b   1.000
_cell.length_c   1.000
_cell.angle_alpha   90.00
_cell.angle_beta   90.00
_cell.angle_gamma   90.00
#
_symmetry.space_group_name_H-M   'P 1'
#
loop_
_entity.id
_entity.type
_entity.pdbx_description
1 polymer ?
#
loop_
_entity_poly.entity_id
_entity_poly.type
_entity_poly.pdbx_seq_one_letter_code
_entity_poly.pdbx_strand_id
1 'polypeptide(L)'
;MKRFTGRAVFVLVLVAAAAVGFSGSALAQDGYYDYYDRGYAQQAHNFGFQSGYHDGFRKGQHEGRENDPGDINVRALQEATHGYRSWMGPVEAFRDGYKDGYRRGFRRGYEAGNRGWRDRDYDDGYRW
;
A
#
# COMPACT_ATOMS: atom_id res chain seq x y z
N MET A 1 -16.51 45.59 -71.18
CA MET A 1 -17.39 44.42 -70.87
C MET A 1 -16.55 43.26 -70.56
N LYS A 2 -16.35 42.95 -69.25
CA LYS A 2 -15.75 41.70 -68.81
C LYS A 2 -16.48 41.26 -67.53
N ARG A 3 -17.24 40.23 -67.66
CA ARG A 3 -17.92 39.53 -66.57
C ARG A 3 -16.89 38.69 -65.86
N PHE A 4 -16.66 38.89 -64.56
CA PHE A 4 -15.97 37.97 -63.75
C PHE A 4 -16.97 37.39 -62.74
N THR A 5 -17.25 36.20 -62.98
CA THR A 5 -18.17 35.31 -62.35
C THR A 5 -17.66 34.83 -61.00
N GLY A 6 -18.50 34.91 -59.97
CA GLY A 6 -18.33 34.40 -58.66
C GLY A 6 -18.21 32.88 -58.59
N ARG A 7 -16.98 32.41 -58.49
CA ARG A 7 -16.64 31.00 -58.18
C ARG A 7 -15.61 30.83 -57.04
N ALA A 8 -15.23 31.93 -56.42
CA ALA A 8 -14.17 31.91 -55.38
C ALA A 8 -14.69 32.02 -53.93
N VAL A 9 -16.01 32.11 -53.71
CA VAL A 9 -16.57 32.33 -52.35
C VAL A 9 -17.06 31.04 -51.70
N PHE A 10 -17.18 29.94 -52.43
CA PHE A 10 -17.74 28.67 -51.86
C PHE A 10 -16.72 27.70 -51.27
N VAL A 11 -15.43 27.93 -51.36
CA VAL A 11 -14.42 26.98 -50.86
C VAL A 11 -13.95 27.30 -49.48
N LEU A 12 -14.25 28.50 -48.93
CA LEU A 12 -13.70 28.96 -47.65
C LEU A 12 -14.62 28.69 -46.42
N VAL A 13 -15.82 28.16 -46.63
CA VAL A 13 -16.78 27.88 -45.53
C VAL A 13 -16.75 26.43 -45.03
N LEU A 14 -16.11 25.49 -45.76
CA LEU A 14 -16.13 24.07 -45.42
C LEU A 14 -14.91 23.59 -44.59
N VAL A 15 -13.94 24.45 -44.30
CA VAL A 15 -12.74 24.06 -43.49
C VAL A 15 -12.89 24.43 -42.01
N ALA A 16 -13.87 25.26 -41.64
CA ALA A 16 -14.06 25.69 -40.25
C ALA A 16 -14.93 24.76 -39.38
N ALA A 17 -15.52 23.72 -39.90
CA ALA A 17 -16.44 22.85 -39.15
C ALA A 17 -15.83 21.53 -38.65
N ALA A 18 -14.55 21.25 -38.92
CA ALA A 18 -13.91 19.99 -38.52
C ALA A 18 -13.02 20.06 -37.27
N ALA A 19 -12.96 21.20 -36.55
CA ALA A 19 -12.04 21.38 -35.42
C ALA A 19 -12.72 21.36 -34.04
N VAL A 20 -14.00 21.04 -33.91
CA VAL A 20 -14.72 21.09 -32.60
C VAL A 20 -15.11 19.71 -32.07
N GLY A 21 -14.65 18.62 -32.69
CA GLY A 21 -15.11 17.28 -32.38
C GLY A 21 -14.16 16.37 -31.57
N PHE A 22 -13.01 16.86 -31.06
CA PHE A 22 -12.04 15.96 -30.41
C PHE A 22 -11.50 16.43 -29.07
N SER A 23 -12.32 17.04 -28.23
CA SER A 23 -11.88 17.49 -26.91
C SER A 23 -12.55 16.74 -25.74
N GLY A 24 -13.16 15.59 -25.98
CA GLY A 24 -14.00 14.91 -24.97
C GLY A 24 -13.46 13.60 -24.39
N SER A 25 -12.31 13.08 -24.85
CA SER A 25 -11.91 11.71 -24.45
C SER A 25 -10.64 11.60 -23.59
N ALA A 26 -9.93 12.70 -23.32
CA ALA A 26 -8.67 12.64 -22.57
C ALA A 26 -8.85 12.57 -21.04
N LEU A 27 -10.01 12.97 -20.52
CA LEU A 27 -10.23 13.03 -19.05
C LEU A 27 -10.74 11.73 -18.44
N ALA A 28 -11.22 10.78 -19.25
CA ALA A 28 -11.73 9.50 -18.74
C ALA A 28 -10.63 8.43 -18.58
N GLN A 29 -9.45 8.62 -19.19
CA GLN A 29 -8.39 7.64 -19.23
C GLN A 29 -7.47 7.75 -17.98
N ASP A 30 -7.26 8.96 -17.49
CA ASP A 30 -6.43 9.18 -16.28
C ASP A 30 -7.10 8.61 -15.01
N GLY A 31 -8.41 8.69 -14.89
CA GLY A 31 -9.13 8.17 -13.72
C GLY A 31 -9.15 6.63 -13.63
N TYR A 32 -9.06 5.95 -14.77
CA TYR A 32 -9.07 4.48 -14.80
C TYR A 32 -7.70 3.90 -14.40
N TYR A 33 -6.61 4.47 -14.87
CA TYR A 33 -5.27 4.08 -14.46
C TYR A 33 -5.00 4.38 -12.99
N ASP A 34 -5.41 5.53 -12.50
CA ASP A 34 -5.28 5.91 -11.08
C ASP A 34 -6.07 4.97 -10.13
N TYR A 35 -7.22 4.49 -10.55
CA TYR A 35 -8.01 3.51 -9.79
C TYR A 35 -7.31 2.14 -9.71
N TYR A 36 -6.74 1.64 -10.82
CA TYR A 36 -5.99 0.38 -10.81
C TYR A 36 -4.71 0.49 -9.99
N ASP A 37 -3.99 1.59 -10.13
CA ASP A 37 -2.73 1.81 -9.39
C ASP A 37 -2.99 1.86 -7.88
N ARG A 38 -4.05 2.52 -7.44
CA ARG A 38 -4.49 2.51 -6.03
C ARG A 38 -4.90 1.11 -5.55
N GLY A 39 -5.56 0.33 -6.38
CA GLY A 39 -5.93 -1.04 -6.07
C GLY A 39 -4.71 -1.93 -5.84
N TYR A 40 -3.71 -1.85 -6.72
CA TYR A 40 -2.46 -2.57 -6.59
C TYR A 40 -1.64 -2.12 -5.38
N ALA A 41 -1.57 -0.83 -5.10
CA ALA A 41 -0.90 -0.30 -3.92
C ALA A 41 -1.58 -0.78 -2.62
N GLN A 42 -2.91 -0.75 -2.56
CA GLN A 42 -3.66 -1.27 -1.41
C GLN A 42 -3.45 -2.77 -1.21
N GLN A 43 -3.42 -3.54 -2.30
CA GLN A 43 -3.13 -4.97 -2.23
C GLN A 43 -1.72 -5.24 -1.71
N ALA A 44 -0.71 -4.53 -2.22
CA ALA A 44 0.68 -4.63 -1.76
C ALA A 44 0.79 -4.30 -0.27
N HIS A 45 0.15 -3.22 0.17
CA HIS A 45 0.08 -2.82 1.58
C HIS A 45 -0.52 -3.94 2.45
N ASN A 46 -1.62 -4.56 2.01
CA ASN A 46 -2.26 -5.64 2.77
C ASN A 46 -1.36 -6.88 2.89
N PHE A 47 -0.64 -7.25 1.83
CA PHE A 47 0.34 -8.34 1.89
C PHE A 47 1.48 -8.00 2.84
N GLY A 48 2.01 -6.77 2.75
CA GLY A 48 3.03 -6.28 3.67
C GLY A 48 2.55 -6.31 5.11
N PHE A 49 1.35 -5.84 5.37
CA PHE A 49 0.76 -5.84 6.71
C PHE A 49 0.68 -7.25 7.31
N GLN A 50 0.20 -8.22 6.55
CA GLN A 50 0.11 -9.62 7.02
C GLN A 50 1.50 -10.19 7.34
N SER A 51 2.48 -10.01 6.45
CA SER A 51 3.84 -10.49 6.65
C SER A 51 4.48 -9.83 7.88
N GLY A 52 4.38 -8.51 7.98
CA GLY A 52 4.91 -7.75 9.10
C GLY A 52 4.24 -8.11 10.42
N TYR A 53 2.91 -8.26 10.44
CA TYR A 53 2.17 -8.65 11.63
C TYR A 53 2.65 -10.01 12.18
N HIS A 54 2.81 -10.99 11.30
CA HIS A 54 3.29 -12.32 11.68
C HIS A 54 4.71 -12.27 12.26
N ASP A 55 5.61 -11.56 11.62
CA ASP A 55 6.99 -11.43 12.08
C ASP A 55 7.08 -10.65 13.40
N GLY A 56 6.36 -9.54 13.49
CA GLY A 56 6.28 -8.74 14.72
C GLY A 56 5.67 -9.53 15.89
N PHE A 57 4.60 -10.30 15.63
CA PHE A 57 3.96 -11.11 16.67
C PHE A 57 4.93 -12.15 17.25
N ARG A 58 5.67 -12.86 16.40
CA ARG A 58 6.66 -13.84 16.89
C ARG A 58 7.76 -13.18 17.70
N LYS A 59 8.31 -12.05 17.21
CA LYS A 59 9.33 -11.30 17.95
C LYS A 59 8.77 -10.78 19.28
N GLY A 60 7.61 -10.14 19.27
CA GLY A 60 6.98 -9.63 20.49
C GLY A 60 6.67 -10.73 21.50
N GLN A 61 6.20 -11.90 21.04
CA GLN A 61 5.96 -13.04 21.95
C GLN A 61 7.24 -13.54 22.61
N HIS A 62 8.36 -13.52 21.90
CA HIS A 62 9.66 -13.83 22.48
C HIS A 62 10.05 -12.82 23.56
N GLU A 63 10.05 -11.54 23.22
CA GLU A 63 10.40 -10.45 24.15
C GLU A 63 9.46 -10.37 25.37
N GLY A 64 8.18 -10.66 25.16
CA GLY A 64 7.21 -10.71 26.23
C GLY A 64 7.50 -11.81 27.25
N ARG A 65 8.07 -12.94 26.83
CA ARG A 65 8.52 -14.01 27.74
C ARG A 65 9.77 -13.63 28.52
N GLU A 66 10.60 -12.77 27.96
CA GLU A 66 11.82 -12.27 28.60
C GLU A 66 11.58 -10.96 29.39
N ASN A 67 10.35 -10.44 29.31
CA ASN A 67 9.95 -9.17 29.90
C ASN A 67 10.80 -7.98 29.40
N ASP A 68 11.25 -8.02 28.15
CA ASP A 68 12.02 -6.97 27.50
C ASP A 68 11.20 -6.28 26.39
N PRO A 69 10.53 -5.14 26.67
CA PRO A 69 9.75 -4.42 25.67
C PRO A 69 10.61 -3.60 24.68
N GLY A 70 11.90 -3.43 24.96
CA GLY A 70 12.79 -2.53 24.22
C GLY A 70 13.38 -3.12 22.96
N ASP A 71 13.44 -4.45 22.82
CA ASP A 71 14.11 -5.12 21.72
C ASP A 71 13.20 -5.29 20.48
N ILE A 72 12.71 -4.19 19.96
CA ILE A 72 12.08 -4.19 18.63
C ILE A 72 13.15 -4.32 17.56
N ASN A 73 12.98 -5.26 16.61
CA ASN A 73 13.96 -5.44 15.52
C ASN A 73 13.95 -4.26 14.53
N VAL A 74 14.81 -3.28 14.80
CA VAL A 74 14.94 -2.06 13.98
C VAL A 74 15.33 -2.40 12.54
N ARG A 75 16.20 -3.39 12.32
CA ARG A 75 16.62 -3.81 10.99
C ARG A 75 15.45 -4.34 10.16
N ALA A 76 14.58 -5.16 10.74
CA ALA A 76 13.38 -5.65 10.06
C ALA A 76 12.46 -4.50 9.63
N LEU A 77 12.38 -3.43 10.41
CA LEU A 77 11.61 -2.23 10.08
C LEU A 77 12.29 -1.36 9.00
N GLN A 78 13.61 -1.35 8.94
CA GLN A 78 14.35 -0.60 7.91
C GLN A 78 14.26 -1.29 6.55
N GLU A 79 14.49 -2.58 6.48
CA GLU A 79 14.42 -3.35 5.25
C GLU A 79 12.96 -3.54 4.79
N ALA A 80 12.07 -3.95 5.69
CA ALA A 80 10.62 -4.09 5.54
C ALA A 80 10.17 -4.83 4.26
N THR A 81 11.00 -5.77 3.76
CA THR A 81 10.77 -6.51 2.51
C THR A 81 10.65 -8.02 2.72
N HIS A 82 10.68 -8.49 3.95
CA HIS A 82 10.56 -9.92 4.22
C HIS A 82 9.22 -10.47 3.73
N GLY A 83 9.29 -11.48 2.86
CA GLY A 83 8.11 -12.07 2.22
C GLY A 83 7.63 -11.35 0.96
N TYR A 84 8.22 -10.22 0.56
CA TYR A 84 7.84 -9.51 -0.67
C TYR A 84 8.10 -10.35 -1.92
N ARG A 85 7.17 -10.26 -2.88
CA ARG A 85 7.30 -10.78 -4.24
C ARG A 85 6.80 -9.71 -5.22
N SER A 86 7.43 -9.60 -6.39
CA SER A 86 7.12 -8.56 -7.39
C SER A 86 5.66 -8.54 -7.87
N TRP A 87 4.97 -9.68 -7.85
CA TRP A 87 3.56 -9.78 -8.22
C TRP A 87 2.60 -9.17 -7.18
N MET A 88 3.08 -8.87 -5.97
CA MET A 88 2.25 -8.30 -4.90
C MET A 88 1.92 -6.82 -5.11
N GLY A 89 2.59 -6.16 -6.04
CA GLY A 89 2.42 -4.74 -6.34
C GLY A 89 3.61 -3.87 -5.91
N PRO A 90 3.43 -2.56 -5.77
CA PRO A 90 4.53 -1.64 -5.48
C PRO A 90 5.24 -1.97 -4.16
N VAL A 91 6.57 -2.07 -4.20
CA VAL A 91 7.38 -2.44 -3.03
C VAL A 91 7.27 -1.44 -1.88
N GLU A 92 7.11 -0.15 -2.18
CA GLU A 92 6.97 0.87 -1.14
C GLU A 92 5.65 0.73 -0.37
N ALA A 93 4.54 0.44 -1.07
CA ALA A 93 3.27 0.16 -0.42
C ALA A 93 3.35 -1.12 0.45
N PHE A 94 4.05 -2.15 -0.02
CA PHE A 94 4.33 -3.34 0.78
C PHE A 94 5.14 -3.00 2.03
N ARG A 95 6.21 -2.20 1.90
CA ARG A 95 7.05 -1.77 3.04
C ARG A 95 6.26 -1.03 4.10
N ASP A 96 5.39 -0.12 3.69
CA ASP A 96 4.56 0.64 4.63
C ASP A 96 3.60 -0.29 5.37
N GLY A 97 2.92 -1.18 4.64
CA GLY A 97 2.10 -2.21 5.25
C GLY A 97 2.89 -3.10 6.23
N TYR A 98 4.07 -3.55 5.82
CA TYR A 98 4.94 -4.39 6.67
C TYR A 98 5.30 -3.69 7.99
N LYS A 99 5.73 -2.43 7.95
CA LYS A 99 6.06 -1.64 9.16
C LYS A 99 4.86 -1.51 10.09
N ASP A 100 3.69 -1.24 9.54
CA ASP A 100 2.46 -1.11 10.33
C ASP A 100 2.03 -2.44 10.93
N GLY A 101 2.06 -3.51 10.15
CA GLY A 101 1.80 -4.85 10.61
C GLY A 101 2.76 -5.28 11.71
N TYR A 102 4.06 -5.07 11.49
CA TYR A 102 5.10 -5.44 12.45
C TYR A 102 4.90 -4.79 13.82
N ARG A 103 4.68 -3.47 13.86
CA ARG A 103 4.44 -2.75 15.13
C ARG A 103 3.20 -3.27 15.86
N ARG A 104 2.12 -3.54 15.14
CA ARG A 104 0.89 -4.09 15.73
C ARG A 104 1.09 -5.52 16.21
N GLY A 105 1.74 -6.34 15.40
CA GLY A 105 2.07 -7.72 15.74
C GLY A 105 2.95 -7.80 16.97
N PHE A 106 4.02 -6.98 17.02
CA PHE A 106 4.93 -6.92 18.17
C PHE A 106 4.19 -6.63 19.49
N ARG A 107 3.36 -5.60 19.54
CA ARG A 107 2.59 -5.28 20.73
C ARG A 107 1.69 -6.44 21.17
N ARG A 108 0.97 -7.05 20.24
CA ARG A 108 0.10 -8.19 20.54
C ARG A 108 0.87 -9.42 20.97
N GLY A 109 1.98 -9.68 20.33
CA GLY A 109 2.88 -10.77 20.71
C GLY A 109 3.46 -10.57 22.11
N TYR A 110 3.95 -9.35 22.39
CA TYR A 110 4.48 -9.00 23.70
C TYR A 110 3.44 -9.21 24.83
N GLU A 111 2.23 -8.70 24.64
CA GLU A 111 1.14 -8.90 25.61
C GLU A 111 0.83 -10.40 25.82
N ALA A 112 0.88 -11.20 24.76
CA ALA A 112 0.64 -12.64 24.84
C ALA A 112 1.78 -13.38 25.56
N GLY A 113 3.05 -13.03 25.27
CA GLY A 113 4.22 -13.60 25.93
C GLY A 113 4.29 -13.26 27.41
N ASN A 114 4.03 -12.00 27.74
CA ASN A 114 4.09 -11.48 29.10
C ASN A 114 3.01 -12.07 30.02
N ARG A 115 1.81 -12.35 29.52
CA ARG A 115 0.76 -13.04 30.30
C ARG A 115 1.22 -14.43 30.76
N GLY A 116 1.79 -15.21 29.87
CA GLY A 116 2.28 -16.54 30.23
C GLY A 116 3.46 -16.53 31.21
N TRP A 117 4.16 -15.40 31.35
CA TRP A 117 5.19 -15.20 32.35
C TRP A 117 4.56 -14.92 33.73
N ARG A 118 3.61 -14.02 33.82
CA ARG A 118 2.89 -13.68 35.05
C ARG A 118 2.14 -14.85 35.67
N ASP A 119 1.54 -15.70 34.83
CA ASP A 119 0.80 -16.86 35.31
C ASP A 119 1.75 -17.92 35.93
N ARG A 120 2.99 -18.04 35.43
CA ARG A 120 4.01 -18.95 36.00
C ARG A 120 4.53 -18.49 37.38
N ASP A 121 4.80 -17.21 37.51
CA ASP A 121 5.27 -16.66 38.81
C ASP A 121 4.21 -16.78 39.91
N TYR A 122 2.91 -16.77 39.52
CA TYR A 122 1.83 -16.95 40.47
C TYR A 122 1.71 -18.40 40.97
N ASP A 123 1.98 -19.37 40.08
CA ASP A 123 1.85 -20.81 40.41
C ASP A 123 3.04 -21.30 41.27
N ASP A 124 4.23 -20.75 41.08
CA ASP A 124 5.41 -21.09 41.88
C ASP A 124 5.40 -20.47 43.29
N GLY A 125 4.59 -19.45 43.55
CA GLY A 125 4.44 -18.78 44.83
C GLY A 125 3.61 -19.54 45.89
N TYR A 126 2.90 -20.59 45.50
CA TYR A 126 2.02 -21.36 46.39
C TYR A 126 2.47 -22.82 46.66
N ARG A 127 3.68 -23.18 46.26
CA ARG A 127 4.27 -24.48 46.67
C ARG A 127 5.01 -24.34 48.00
N TRP A 128 4.26 -24.50 49.09
CA TRP A 128 4.76 -24.81 50.45
C TRP A 128 4.33 -26.17 50.87
#